data_f2221a6f5184728e02e1adb8aef8cf3e
#
_entry.id   f2221a6f5184728e02e1adb8aef8cf3e
#
_cell.length_a   1.000
_cell.length_b   1.000
_cell.length_c   1.000
_cell.angle_alpha   90.00
_cell.angle_beta   90.00
_cell.angle_gamma   90.00
#
_symmetry.space_group_name_H-M   'P 1'
#
loop_
_entity.id
_entity.type
_entity.pdbx_description
1 polymer ?
#
loop_
_entity_poly.entity_id
_entity_poly.type
_entity_poly.pdbx_seq_one_letter_code
_entity_poly.pdbx_strand_id
1 'polypeptide(L)'
;MWKKLSSKTLFTHPRLIVEEDEVEISPDKTIQYLKYGYGGNGVVIVARNDKDEILFIKEDSYVTGVRLLQLPMGKVEDDESFETAANRELQEETGLKANMLTVKGSYYQNHRRSTNKGIIVLATDLEVSGLQADEEEQGIEKIWLPVTEIEGRITKEEIVDADTLSSLLVSGICTHSK
;
A
#
# COMPACT_ATOMS: atom_id res chain seq x y z
N MET A 1 29.23 3.48 -4.62
CA MET A 1 27.82 3.20 -5.03
C MET A 1 27.87 2.50 -6.38
N TRP A 2 27.06 1.49 -6.64
CA TRP A 2 27.00 0.80 -7.92
C TRP A 2 26.60 1.77 -9.04
N LYS A 3 27.13 1.57 -10.24
CA LYS A 3 26.87 2.44 -11.38
C LYS A 3 26.14 1.68 -12.47
N LYS A 4 24.97 2.20 -12.88
CA LYS A 4 24.25 1.68 -14.03
C LYS A 4 24.97 2.05 -15.31
N LEU A 5 25.28 1.07 -16.14
CA LEU A 5 25.93 1.22 -17.45
C LEU A 5 24.91 1.23 -18.59
N SER A 6 23.97 0.29 -18.54
CA SER A 6 22.92 0.15 -19.56
C SER A 6 21.62 -0.38 -18.94
N SER A 7 20.53 -0.31 -19.68
CA SER A 7 19.23 -0.86 -19.29
C SER A 7 18.53 -1.44 -20.51
N LYS A 8 17.89 -2.60 -20.33
CA LYS A 8 17.10 -3.27 -21.36
C LYS A 8 15.74 -3.63 -20.76
N THR A 9 14.66 -3.22 -21.44
CA THR A 9 13.31 -3.68 -21.10
C THR A 9 13.12 -5.10 -21.60
N LEU A 10 12.76 -6.02 -20.71
CA LEU A 10 12.52 -7.42 -21.00
C LEU A 10 11.03 -7.72 -21.20
N PHE A 11 10.16 -7.02 -20.48
CA PHE A 11 8.72 -7.20 -20.53
C PHE A 11 7.99 -5.88 -20.21
N THR A 12 6.92 -5.61 -20.94
CA THR A 12 6.06 -4.45 -20.72
C THR A 12 4.60 -4.87 -20.69
N HIS A 13 3.92 -4.51 -19.62
CA HIS A 13 2.48 -4.63 -19.44
C HIS A 13 1.99 -3.36 -18.71
N PRO A 14 0.76 -2.87 -18.89
CA PRO A 14 0.29 -1.67 -18.18
C PRO A 14 0.45 -1.72 -16.66
N ARG A 15 0.42 -2.93 -16.07
CA ARG A 15 0.57 -3.14 -14.62
C ARG A 15 1.96 -3.62 -14.20
N LEU A 16 2.91 -3.87 -15.12
CA LEU A 16 4.24 -4.41 -14.79
C LEU A 16 5.26 -4.12 -15.88
N ILE A 17 6.37 -3.50 -15.53
CA ILE A 17 7.54 -3.35 -16.39
C ILE A 17 8.69 -4.13 -15.75
N VAL A 18 9.35 -4.99 -16.54
CA VAL A 18 10.54 -5.74 -16.10
C VAL A 18 11.72 -5.29 -16.94
N GLU A 19 12.79 -4.87 -16.26
CA GLU A 19 14.03 -4.39 -16.89
C GLU A 19 15.23 -5.12 -16.32
N GLU A 20 16.26 -5.25 -17.16
CA GLU A 20 17.58 -5.74 -16.78
C GLU A 20 18.60 -4.62 -16.98
N ASP A 21 19.27 -4.25 -15.90
CA ASP A 21 20.35 -3.26 -15.92
C ASP A 21 21.70 -3.98 -15.90
N GLU A 22 22.64 -3.53 -16.73
CA GLU A 22 24.05 -3.86 -16.55
C GLU A 22 24.64 -2.88 -15.53
N VAL A 23 25.19 -3.42 -14.46
CA VAL A 23 25.62 -2.62 -13.29
C VAL A 23 27.07 -2.91 -12.95
N GLU A 24 27.90 -1.88 -12.94
CA GLU A 24 29.27 -1.91 -12.41
C GLU A 24 29.22 -1.86 -10.88
N ILE A 25 29.66 -2.95 -10.25
CA ILE A 25 29.69 -3.07 -8.77
C ILE A 25 31.07 -2.77 -8.20
N SER A 26 32.13 -2.90 -9.02
CA SER A 26 33.51 -2.48 -8.76
C SER A 26 34.23 -2.26 -10.11
N PRO A 27 35.44 -1.61 -10.15
CA PRO A 27 36.11 -1.23 -11.40
C PRO A 27 36.26 -2.34 -12.44
N ASP A 28 36.36 -3.60 -12.02
CA ASP A 28 36.55 -4.74 -12.91
C ASP A 28 35.42 -5.75 -12.90
N LYS A 29 34.26 -5.38 -12.34
CA LYS A 29 33.15 -6.31 -12.16
C LYS A 29 31.81 -5.71 -12.50
N THR A 30 31.15 -6.27 -13.50
CA THR A 30 29.75 -5.99 -13.85
C THR A 30 28.85 -7.17 -13.55
N ILE A 31 27.58 -6.87 -13.30
CA ILE A 31 26.52 -7.87 -13.13
C ILE A 31 25.27 -7.48 -13.91
N GLN A 32 24.44 -8.44 -14.26
CA GLN A 32 23.08 -8.20 -14.74
C GLN A 32 22.15 -8.12 -13.53
N TYR A 33 21.39 -7.03 -13.42
CA TYR A 33 20.52 -6.76 -12.29
C TYR A 33 19.06 -6.62 -12.74
N LEU A 34 18.26 -7.62 -12.40
CA LEU A 34 16.84 -7.62 -12.73
C LEU A 34 16.06 -6.72 -11.76
N LYS A 35 15.23 -5.85 -12.30
CA LYS A 35 14.30 -5.01 -11.55
C LYS A 35 12.92 -4.98 -12.20
N TYR A 36 11.93 -4.55 -11.44
CA TYR A 36 10.57 -4.37 -11.93
C TYR A 36 9.91 -3.14 -11.32
N GLY A 37 8.85 -2.67 -11.94
CA GLY A 37 8.01 -1.59 -11.44
C GLY A 37 6.56 -1.78 -11.83
N TYR A 38 5.66 -1.23 -11.02
CA TYR A 38 4.21 -1.28 -11.24
C TYR A 38 3.65 0.05 -11.77
N GLY A 39 4.53 0.90 -12.35
CA GLY A 39 4.12 2.20 -12.91
C GLY A 39 3.83 3.28 -11.86
N GLY A 40 4.44 3.25 -10.68
CA GLY A 40 4.30 4.31 -9.68
C GLY A 40 4.26 3.82 -8.24
N ASN A 41 4.02 4.73 -7.33
CA ASN A 41 3.83 4.43 -5.91
C ASN A 41 2.40 3.97 -5.62
N GLY A 42 2.20 3.31 -4.47
CA GLY A 42 0.88 3.06 -3.91
C GLY A 42 0.62 3.95 -2.69
N VAL A 43 -0.64 4.14 -2.35
CA VAL A 43 -1.08 4.68 -1.06
C VAL A 43 -1.69 3.59 -0.22
N VAL A 44 -1.46 3.63 1.10
CA VAL A 44 -2.12 2.77 2.09
C VAL A 44 -2.79 3.68 3.10
N ILE A 45 -4.09 3.49 3.32
CA ILE A 45 -4.93 4.42 4.06
C ILE A 45 -5.20 3.88 5.45
N VAL A 46 -4.71 4.57 6.48
CA VAL A 46 -5.07 4.33 7.88
C VAL A 46 -6.26 5.23 8.21
N ALA A 47 -7.46 4.75 7.93
CA ALA A 47 -8.69 5.48 8.20
C ALA A 47 -9.13 5.25 9.65
N ARG A 48 -9.11 6.31 10.47
CA ARG A 48 -9.41 6.28 11.90
C ARG A 48 -10.63 7.13 12.22
N ASN A 49 -11.59 6.55 12.93
CA ASN A 49 -12.80 7.22 13.37
C ASN A 49 -12.66 7.80 14.80
N ASP A 50 -13.69 8.54 15.23
CA ASP A 50 -13.73 9.18 16.56
C ASP A 50 -13.84 8.20 17.75
N LYS A 51 -14.11 6.91 17.47
CA LYS A 51 -14.16 5.85 18.49
C LYS A 51 -12.83 5.14 18.68
N ASP A 52 -11.78 5.64 18.03
CA ASP A 52 -10.46 5.02 18.03
C ASP A 52 -10.45 3.60 17.38
N GLU A 53 -11.21 3.47 16.28
CA GLU A 53 -11.24 2.27 15.45
C GLU A 53 -10.59 2.58 14.11
N ILE A 54 -9.91 1.58 13.55
CA ILE A 54 -9.31 1.62 12.21
C ILE A 54 -10.18 0.82 11.26
N LEU A 55 -10.43 1.38 10.08
CA LEU A 55 -11.13 0.68 9.00
C LEU A 55 -10.20 -0.30 8.31
N PHE A 56 -10.65 -1.53 8.26
CA PHE A 56 -10.09 -2.59 7.42
C PHE A 56 -11.08 -2.99 6.34
N ILE A 57 -10.55 -3.52 5.26
CA ILE A 57 -11.31 -4.22 4.24
C ILE A 57 -10.95 -5.70 4.25
N LYS A 58 -11.91 -6.55 3.90
CA LYS A 58 -11.68 -7.98 3.71
C LYS A 58 -12.13 -8.36 2.31
N GLU A 59 -11.18 -8.79 1.50
CA GLU A 59 -11.40 -9.10 0.09
C GLU A 59 -10.72 -10.41 -0.32
N ASP A 60 -11.16 -10.96 -1.45
CA ASP A 60 -10.61 -12.19 -1.99
C ASP A 60 -9.32 -11.88 -2.78
N SER A 61 -8.19 -12.46 -2.37
CA SER A 61 -6.95 -12.40 -3.13
C SER A 61 -6.89 -13.54 -4.14
N TYR A 62 -7.05 -13.23 -5.42
CA TYR A 62 -6.95 -14.21 -6.50
C TYR A 62 -5.62 -14.96 -6.51
N VAL A 63 -4.52 -14.26 -6.23
CA VAL A 63 -3.16 -14.82 -6.30
C VAL A 63 -2.89 -15.78 -5.15
N THR A 64 -3.33 -15.46 -3.94
CA THR A 64 -3.10 -16.28 -2.74
C THR A 64 -4.22 -17.31 -2.50
N GLY A 65 -5.39 -17.10 -3.08
CA GLY A 65 -6.56 -17.97 -2.92
C GLY A 65 -7.23 -17.86 -1.54
N VAL A 66 -6.93 -16.80 -0.78
CA VAL A 66 -7.52 -16.56 0.55
C VAL A 66 -8.11 -15.15 0.64
N ARG A 67 -9.06 -14.96 1.55
CA ARG A 67 -9.54 -13.61 1.90
C ARG A 67 -8.57 -12.96 2.87
N LEU A 68 -8.07 -11.78 2.49
CA LEU A 68 -7.15 -11.00 3.31
C LEU A 68 -7.89 -9.89 4.07
N LEU A 69 -7.49 -9.70 5.32
CA LEU A 69 -7.88 -8.56 6.14
C LEU A 69 -6.76 -7.53 6.07
N GLN A 70 -7.02 -6.41 5.39
CA GLN A 70 -6.00 -5.41 5.07
C GLN A 70 -6.55 -3.98 5.18
N LEU A 71 -5.68 -2.99 5.17
CA LEU A 71 -6.07 -1.60 5.06
C LEU A 71 -6.50 -1.27 3.63
N PRO A 72 -7.39 -0.31 3.41
CA PRO A 72 -7.66 0.24 2.08
C PRO A 72 -6.37 0.75 1.44
N MET A 73 -6.16 0.45 0.14
CA MET A 73 -4.96 0.84 -0.56
C MET A 73 -5.15 0.82 -2.07
N GLY A 74 -4.37 1.63 -2.77
CA GLY A 74 -4.40 1.60 -4.21
C GLY A 74 -3.23 2.35 -4.85
N LYS A 75 -3.29 2.54 -6.16
CA LYS A 75 -2.24 3.16 -6.94
C LYS A 75 -2.37 4.68 -6.94
N VAL A 76 -1.24 5.37 -6.89
CA VAL A 76 -1.18 6.81 -7.19
C VAL A 76 -1.13 6.98 -8.70
N GLU A 77 -2.14 7.66 -9.26
CA GLU A 77 -2.18 7.95 -10.69
C GLU A 77 -1.24 9.11 -11.07
N ASP A 78 -0.98 9.26 -12.38
CA ASP A 78 -0.12 10.34 -12.89
C ASP A 78 -0.74 11.71 -12.53
N ASP A 79 0.11 12.63 -12.06
CA ASP A 79 -0.26 13.98 -11.63
C ASP A 79 -1.19 14.07 -10.39
N GLU A 80 -1.38 12.97 -9.66
CA GLU A 80 -2.17 12.92 -8.44
C GLU A 80 -1.30 13.11 -7.18
N SER A 81 -1.78 13.91 -6.21
CA SER A 81 -1.14 13.96 -4.88
C SER A 81 -1.45 12.69 -4.07
N PHE A 82 -0.60 12.38 -3.09
CA PHE A 82 -0.82 11.21 -2.23
C PHE A 82 -2.14 11.31 -1.45
N GLU A 83 -2.49 12.51 -1.01
CA GLU A 83 -3.74 12.77 -0.30
C GLU A 83 -4.95 12.61 -1.22
N THR A 84 -4.84 13.06 -2.48
CA THR A 84 -5.91 12.88 -3.47
C THR A 84 -6.11 11.41 -3.79
N ALA A 85 -5.02 10.68 -4.08
CA ALA A 85 -5.05 9.25 -4.32
C ALA A 85 -5.67 8.50 -3.14
N ALA A 86 -5.21 8.79 -1.91
CA ALA A 86 -5.74 8.15 -0.73
C ALA A 86 -7.25 8.40 -0.53
N ASN A 87 -7.71 9.62 -0.82
CA ASN A 87 -9.13 9.94 -0.67
C ASN A 87 -9.98 9.31 -1.77
N ARG A 88 -9.45 9.18 -2.99
CA ARG A 88 -10.11 8.49 -4.12
C ARG A 88 -10.26 7.00 -3.80
N GLU A 89 -9.17 6.30 -3.47
CA GLU A 89 -9.18 4.87 -3.13
C GLU A 89 -10.08 4.56 -1.92
N LEU A 90 -10.03 5.41 -0.88
CA LEU A 90 -10.92 5.28 0.28
C LEU A 90 -12.39 5.34 -0.13
N GLN A 91 -12.75 6.24 -1.07
CA GLN A 91 -14.11 6.36 -1.56
C GLN A 91 -14.53 5.16 -2.41
N GLU A 92 -13.67 4.73 -3.34
CA GLU A 92 -13.90 3.62 -4.24
C GLU A 92 -14.11 2.32 -3.45
N GLU A 93 -13.19 1.94 -2.58
CA GLU A 93 -13.25 0.69 -1.82
C GLU A 93 -14.25 0.69 -0.66
N THR A 94 -14.51 1.86 -0.06
CA THR A 94 -15.27 1.90 1.20
C THR A 94 -16.52 2.78 1.18
N GLY A 95 -16.67 3.66 0.19
CA GLY A 95 -17.72 4.66 0.15
C GLY A 95 -17.57 5.77 1.20
N LEU A 96 -16.41 5.86 1.86
CA LEU A 96 -16.07 6.93 2.79
C LEU A 96 -15.11 7.90 2.15
N LYS A 97 -15.15 9.16 2.57
CA LYS A 97 -14.13 10.17 2.28
C LYS A 97 -13.62 10.80 3.57
N ALA A 98 -12.43 11.34 3.53
CA ALA A 98 -11.80 12.02 4.65
C ALA A 98 -11.67 13.51 4.37
N ASN A 99 -11.98 14.35 5.35
CA ASN A 99 -11.75 15.79 5.29
C ASN A 99 -10.33 16.15 5.77
N MET A 100 -9.69 15.27 6.55
CA MET A 100 -8.31 15.44 7.01
C MET A 100 -7.45 14.26 6.58
N LEU A 101 -6.41 14.55 5.78
CA LEU A 101 -5.44 13.59 5.27
C LEU A 101 -4.03 14.05 5.65
N THR A 102 -3.21 13.13 6.14
CA THR A 102 -1.83 13.43 6.56
C THR A 102 -0.90 12.31 6.14
N VAL A 103 0.09 12.60 5.32
CA VAL A 103 1.16 11.64 5.00
C VAL A 103 1.99 11.37 6.25
N LYS A 104 2.04 10.13 6.70
CA LYS A 104 2.77 9.67 7.90
C LYS A 104 4.16 9.15 7.60
N GLY A 105 4.40 8.68 6.39
CA GLY A 105 5.67 8.13 5.99
C GLY A 105 5.59 7.28 4.73
N SER A 106 6.61 6.50 4.49
CA SER A 106 6.67 5.57 3.36
C SER A 106 7.60 4.40 3.66
N TYR A 107 7.43 3.33 2.92
CA TYR A 107 8.30 2.14 2.96
C TYR A 107 8.53 1.62 1.54
N TYR A 108 9.59 0.83 1.35
CA TYR A 108 9.82 0.10 0.11
C TYR A 108 9.24 -1.31 0.23
N GLN A 109 8.34 -1.68 -0.66
CA GLN A 109 7.78 -3.04 -0.72
C GLN A 109 8.87 -4.08 -1.05
N ASN A 110 9.73 -3.77 -2.01
CA ASN A 110 10.87 -4.61 -2.37
C ASN A 110 12.06 -3.77 -2.87
N HIS A 111 12.82 -3.17 -1.93
CA HIS A 111 13.95 -2.28 -2.27
C HIS A 111 15.07 -2.97 -3.09
N ARG A 112 15.10 -4.30 -3.15
CA ARG A 112 16.09 -5.02 -3.94
C ARG A 112 15.71 -5.13 -5.41
N ARG A 113 14.46 -4.91 -5.77
CA ARG A 113 13.95 -5.16 -7.13
C ARG A 113 13.10 -4.03 -7.68
N SER A 114 12.59 -3.15 -6.84
CA SER A 114 11.69 -2.08 -7.22
C SER A 114 12.02 -0.78 -6.51
N THR A 115 11.74 0.33 -7.17
CA THR A 115 11.76 1.68 -6.58
C THR A 115 10.41 2.11 -6.02
N ASN A 116 9.36 1.31 -6.24
CA ASN A 116 8.00 1.60 -5.78
C ASN A 116 7.94 1.64 -4.25
N LYS A 117 7.18 2.60 -3.75
CA LYS A 117 6.93 2.80 -2.33
C LYS A 117 5.45 2.65 -2.02
N GLY A 118 5.15 2.14 -0.84
CA GLY A 118 3.87 2.37 -0.19
C GLY A 118 3.93 3.69 0.58
N ILE A 119 3.04 4.61 0.29
CA ILE A 119 2.90 5.90 0.99
C ILE A 119 1.76 5.76 1.99
N ILE A 120 2.04 6.06 3.24
CA ILE A 120 1.10 5.87 4.34
C ILE A 120 0.37 7.18 4.60
N VAL A 121 -0.94 7.15 4.48
CA VAL A 121 -1.81 8.31 4.71
C VAL A 121 -2.77 8.02 5.85
N LEU A 122 -2.70 8.83 6.90
CA LEU A 122 -3.71 8.85 7.96
C LEU A 122 -4.91 9.68 7.49
N ALA A 123 -6.08 9.08 7.50
CA ALA A 123 -7.36 9.68 7.13
C ALA A 123 -8.25 9.78 8.37
N THR A 124 -8.71 10.98 8.70
CA THR A 124 -9.60 11.29 9.82
C THR A 124 -10.70 12.25 9.37
N ASP A 125 -11.65 12.54 10.26
CA ASP A 125 -12.85 13.33 9.93
C ASP A 125 -13.58 12.72 8.73
N LEU A 126 -14.03 11.49 8.94
CA LEU A 126 -14.59 10.63 7.91
C LEU A 126 -16.08 10.88 7.73
N GLU A 127 -16.53 10.93 6.50
CA GLU A 127 -17.95 11.02 6.14
C GLU A 127 -18.31 10.11 4.96
N VAL A 128 -19.58 9.82 4.76
CA VAL A 128 -20.06 9.03 3.64
C VAL A 128 -19.90 9.82 2.34
N SER A 129 -19.23 9.28 1.34
CA SER A 129 -18.93 9.98 0.09
C SER A 129 -20.10 10.02 -0.89
N GLY A 130 -21.03 9.07 -0.80
CA GLY A 130 -22.13 8.90 -1.75
C GLY A 130 -21.71 8.31 -3.11
N LEU A 131 -20.43 8.02 -3.34
CA LEU A 131 -19.99 7.25 -4.51
C LEU A 131 -20.32 5.78 -4.32
N GLN A 132 -20.65 5.10 -5.42
CA GLN A 132 -20.80 3.65 -5.44
C GLN A 132 -19.43 3.03 -5.72
N ALA A 133 -19.13 1.93 -5.05
CA ALA A 133 -17.93 1.12 -5.33
C ALA A 133 -17.93 0.66 -6.80
N ASP A 134 -16.76 0.57 -7.40
CA ASP A 134 -16.59 0.04 -8.75
C ASP A 134 -16.99 -1.44 -8.83
N GLU A 135 -17.24 -1.95 -10.05
CA GLU A 135 -17.67 -3.34 -10.25
C GLU A 135 -16.58 -4.35 -9.77
N GLU A 136 -15.29 -3.98 -9.86
CA GLU A 136 -14.17 -4.80 -9.40
C GLU A 136 -14.12 -4.91 -7.87
N GLU A 137 -14.75 -4.01 -7.14
CA GLU A 137 -14.79 -3.94 -5.67
C GLU A 137 -16.03 -4.60 -5.05
N GLN A 138 -16.85 -5.28 -5.89
CA GLN A 138 -17.98 -6.05 -5.40
C GLN A 138 -17.50 -7.24 -4.55
N GLY A 139 -17.89 -7.23 -3.27
CA GLY A 139 -17.50 -8.29 -2.33
C GLY A 139 -16.52 -7.84 -1.24
N ILE A 140 -16.07 -6.59 -1.27
CA ILE A 140 -15.29 -5.99 -0.19
C ILE A 140 -16.18 -5.86 1.06
N GLU A 141 -15.74 -6.46 2.16
CA GLU A 141 -16.37 -6.35 3.47
C GLU A 141 -15.62 -5.31 4.31
N LYS A 142 -16.30 -4.30 4.81
CA LYS A 142 -15.74 -3.24 5.67
C LYS A 142 -15.80 -3.64 7.13
N ILE A 143 -14.67 -3.57 7.83
CA ILE A 143 -14.56 -3.99 9.23
C ILE A 143 -13.86 -2.89 10.03
N TRP A 144 -14.55 -2.36 11.04
CA TRP A 144 -13.95 -1.46 12.01
C TRP A 144 -13.35 -2.27 13.16
N LEU A 145 -12.06 -2.07 13.43
CA LEU A 145 -11.35 -2.71 14.53
C LEU A 145 -10.87 -1.66 15.53
N PRO A 146 -11.21 -1.82 16.81
CA PRO A 146 -10.59 -1.01 17.87
C PRO A 146 -9.06 -1.12 17.83
N VAL A 147 -8.35 -0.01 17.98
CA VAL A 147 -6.88 0.01 17.99
C VAL A 147 -6.31 -1.03 18.96
N THR A 148 -6.97 -1.24 20.09
CA THR A 148 -6.56 -2.20 21.13
C THR A 148 -6.66 -3.67 20.73
N GLU A 149 -7.39 -4.01 19.66
CA GLU A 149 -7.53 -5.39 19.18
C GLU A 149 -6.54 -5.75 18.07
N ILE A 150 -5.99 -4.74 17.38
CA ILE A 150 -5.20 -4.93 16.15
C ILE A 150 -3.97 -5.81 16.41
N GLU A 151 -3.22 -5.55 17.48
CA GLU A 151 -2.03 -6.33 17.84
C GLU A 151 -2.36 -7.82 18.09
N GLY A 152 -3.50 -8.08 18.72
CA GLY A 152 -4.02 -9.42 18.92
C GLY A 152 -4.38 -10.14 17.60
N ARG A 153 -4.89 -9.41 16.61
CA ARG A 153 -5.19 -9.94 15.27
C ARG A 153 -3.91 -10.26 14.49
N ILE A 154 -2.89 -9.41 14.60
CA ILE A 154 -1.57 -9.66 14.00
C ILE A 154 -0.93 -10.90 14.61
N THR A 155 -0.94 -11.05 15.94
CA THR A 155 -0.37 -12.20 16.66
C THR A 155 -1.05 -13.53 16.28
N LYS A 156 -2.34 -13.49 15.92
CA LYS A 156 -3.11 -14.64 15.46
C LYS A 156 -3.01 -14.91 13.96
N GLU A 157 -2.17 -14.16 13.25
CA GLU A 157 -2.01 -14.24 11.80
C GLU A 157 -3.31 -13.96 11.01
N GLU A 158 -4.22 -13.16 11.58
CA GLU A 158 -5.42 -12.71 10.88
C GLU A 158 -5.14 -11.49 10.00
N ILE A 159 -4.11 -10.69 10.35
CA ILE A 159 -3.57 -9.57 9.56
C ILE A 159 -2.15 -9.96 9.18
N VAL A 160 -1.93 -10.28 7.91
CA VAL A 160 -0.64 -10.80 7.39
C VAL A 160 -0.10 -10.01 6.21
N ASP A 161 -0.89 -9.09 5.66
CA ASP A 161 -0.46 -8.26 4.54
C ASP A 161 0.68 -7.31 4.97
N ALA A 162 1.77 -7.31 4.20
CA ALA A 162 2.98 -6.57 4.54
C ALA A 162 2.79 -5.04 4.47
N ASP A 163 1.98 -4.57 3.53
CA ASP A 163 1.70 -3.15 3.34
C ASP A 163 0.88 -2.63 4.52
N THR A 164 -0.11 -3.41 4.97
CA THR A 164 -0.91 -3.15 6.17
C THR A 164 -0.04 -3.12 7.43
N LEU A 165 0.78 -4.17 7.66
CA LEU A 165 1.65 -4.26 8.84
C LEU A 165 2.63 -3.09 8.93
N SER A 166 3.27 -2.74 7.80
CA SER A 166 4.19 -1.60 7.73
C SER A 166 3.48 -0.28 8.04
N SER A 167 2.26 -0.12 7.54
CA SER A 167 1.47 1.10 7.71
C SER A 167 0.98 1.29 9.15
N LEU A 168 0.52 0.22 9.80
CA LEU A 168 0.13 0.25 11.21
C LEU A 168 1.31 0.62 12.12
N LEU A 169 2.50 0.07 11.84
CA LEU A 169 3.70 0.37 12.60
C LEU A 169 4.13 1.85 12.45
N VAL A 170 4.28 2.32 11.19
CA VAL A 170 4.78 3.68 10.90
C VAL A 170 3.78 4.76 11.33
N SER A 171 2.48 4.49 11.25
CA SER A 171 1.44 5.42 11.73
C SER A 171 1.33 5.49 13.26
N GLY A 172 2.03 4.62 14.00
CA GLY A 172 2.01 4.58 15.45
C GLY A 172 0.78 3.89 16.04
N ILE A 173 0.04 3.12 15.24
CA ILE A 173 -1.12 2.33 15.72
C ILE A 173 -0.65 1.13 16.54
N CYS A 174 0.38 0.42 16.06
CA CYS A 174 1.01 -0.69 16.77
C CYS A 174 2.36 -0.23 17.33
N THR A 175 2.34 0.44 18.46
CA THR A 175 3.55 0.75 19.23
C THR A 175 3.51 -0.07 20.51
N HIS A 176 4.48 -0.95 20.70
CA HIS A 176 4.65 -1.63 21.98
C HIS A 176 4.79 -0.58 23.07
N SER A 177 3.73 -0.38 23.85
CA SER A 177 3.86 0.32 25.14
C SER A 177 4.75 -0.56 26.03
N LYS A 178 5.96 -0.06 26.34
CA LYS A 178 6.81 -0.64 27.36
C LYS A 178 6.18 -0.52 28.72
#